data_6ee37f191d4f482270d6bb7f0b8acce7
#
_entry.id   6ee37f191d4f482270d6bb7f0b8acce7
#
_cell.length_a   1.000
_cell.length_b   1.000
_cell.length_c   1.000
_cell.angle_alpha   90.00
_cell.angle_beta   90.00
_cell.angle_gamma   90.00
#
_symmetry.space_group_name_H-M   'P 1'
#
loop_
_entity.id
_entity.type
_entity.pdbx_description
1 polymer ?
#
loop_
_entity_poly.entity_id
_entity_poly.type
_entity_poly.pdbx_seq_one_letter_code
_entity_poly.pdbx_strand_id
1 'polypeptide(L)'
;MRRLREEAISCLPRHGTHSYEHTERVYRTCILLGNNVGADESVLLPAALLHDIGRGEENHASAGAERAKSILLKLGFTKERIKMVADAISVHSFSERKIAVSVEARVLSDADKLDALGAVGIYRAAAYSGEESRGMEEFVAHFHDKLLELSDLFYTEDARLMAENRISFMRAYLDQLGLELSQEA
;
A
#
# COMPACT_ATOMS: atom_id res chain seq x y z
N MET A 1 1.56 16.14 -12.87
CA MET A 1 2.05 15.43 -11.64
C MET A 1 2.26 16.38 -10.43
N ARG A 2 2.92 17.55 -10.54
CA ARG A 2 3.14 18.45 -9.38
C ARG A 2 1.84 18.81 -8.64
N ARG A 3 0.85 19.36 -9.34
CA ARG A 3 -0.46 19.71 -8.75
C ARG A 3 -1.19 18.50 -8.14
N LEU A 4 -1.06 17.34 -8.74
CA LEU A 4 -1.66 16.12 -8.20
C LEU A 4 -1.01 15.70 -6.87
N ARG A 5 0.32 15.86 -6.74
CA ARG A 5 1.03 15.65 -5.47
C ARG A 5 0.59 16.63 -4.39
N GLU A 6 0.41 17.92 -4.74
CA GLU A 6 -0.10 18.94 -3.82
C GLU A 6 -1.49 18.58 -3.30
N GLU A 7 -2.39 18.11 -4.18
CA GLU A 7 -3.72 17.60 -3.79
C GLU A 7 -3.62 16.38 -2.88
N ALA A 8 -2.79 15.38 -3.23
CA ALA A 8 -2.58 14.20 -2.39
C ALA A 8 -2.07 14.55 -0.98
N ILE A 9 -1.05 15.43 -0.89
CA ILE A 9 -0.51 15.92 0.38
C ILE A 9 -1.60 16.61 1.23
N SER A 10 -2.49 17.36 0.60
CA SER A 10 -3.56 18.08 1.32
C SER A 10 -4.64 17.14 1.89
N CYS A 11 -4.78 15.94 1.30
CA CYS A 11 -5.80 14.96 1.69
C CYS A 11 -5.29 13.93 2.71
N LEU A 12 -3.98 13.79 2.87
CA LEU A 12 -3.37 12.73 3.67
C LEU A 12 -2.81 13.26 5.01
N PRO A 13 -2.75 12.43 6.05
CA PRO A 13 -2.09 12.79 7.30
C PRO A 13 -0.60 13.08 7.06
N ARG A 14 -0.05 14.00 7.87
CA ARG A 14 1.38 14.30 7.84
C ARG A 14 2.24 13.19 8.44
N HIS A 15 1.69 12.46 9.40
CA HIS A 15 2.36 11.40 10.16
C HIS A 15 1.44 10.19 10.29
N GLY A 16 1.99 9.06 10.73
CA GLY A 16 1.26 7.82 10.93
C GLY A 16 1.42 6.83 9.78
N THR A 17 0.82 5.66 9.95
CA THR A 17 1.02 4.50 9.07
C THR A 17 0.51 4.70 7.64
N HIS A 18 -0.46 5.62 7.45
CA HIS A 18 -1.07 5.97 6.16
C HIS A 18 -0.82 7.43 5.77
N SER A 19 0.37 7.95 6.12
CA SER A 19 0.80 9.30 5.77
C SER A 19 1.23 9.40 4.31
N TYR A 20 1.46 10.64 3.86
CA TYR A 20 2.01 10.89 2.53
C TYR A 20 3.36 10.17 2.27
N GLU A 21 4.15 9.88 3.31
CA GLU A 21 5.39 9.11 3.17
C GLU A 21 5.14 7.69 2.67
N HIS A 22 4.08 7.02 3.15
CA HIS A 22 3.61 5.74 2.61
C HIS A 22 3.26 5.88 1.13
N THR A 23 2.42 6.85 0.80
CA THR A 23 2.00 7.11 -0.59
C THR A 23 3.19 7.35 -1.52
N GLU A 24 4.21 8.08 -1.07
CA GLU A 24 5.42 8.33 -1.86
C GLU A 24 6.25 7.05 -2.07
N ARG A 25 6.33 6.15 -1.08
CA ARG A 25 7.00 4.85 -1.24
C ARG A 25 6.23 3.94 -2.22
N VAL A 26 4.90 3.87 -2.09
CA VAL A 26 4.02 3.15 -3.04
C VAL A 26 4.19 3.71 -4.45
N TYR A 27 4.19 5.03 -4.62
CA TYR A 27 4.42 5.69 -5.91
C TYR A 27 5.74 5.28 -6.56
N ARG A 28 6.85 5.26 -5.80
CA ARG A 28 8.18 4.84 -6.30
C ARG A 28 8.21 3.36 -6.67
N THR A 29 7.56 2.52 -5.88
CA THR A 29 7.42 1.09 -6.16
C THR A 29 6.58 0.86 -7.42
N CYS A 30 5.51 1.65 -7.63
CA CYS A 30 4.72 1.62 -8.86
C CYS A 30 5.55 1.98 -10.11
N ILE A 31 6.46 2.96 -10.04
CA ILE A 31 7.37 3.25 -11.15
C ILE A 31 8.24 2.03 -11.47
N LEU A 32 8.85 1.43 -10.44
CA LEU A 32 9.74 0.28 -10.61
C LEU A 32 9.01 -0.91 -11.25
N LEU A 33 7.89 -1.33 -10.64
CA LEU A 33 7.13 -2.49 -11.11
C LEU A 33 6.41 -2.22 -12.43
N GLY A 34 5.85 -1.01 -12.60
CA GLY A 34 5.09 -0.63 -13.79
C GLY A 34 5.91 -0.64 -15.07
N ASN A 35 7.17 -0.17 -14.99
CA ASN A 35 8.10 -0.19 -16.12
C ASN A 35 8.35 -1.62 -16.64
N ASN A 36 8.45 -2.60 -15.74
CA ASN A 36 8.77 -3.98 -16.10
C ASN A 36 7.60 -4.72 -16.77
N VAL A 37 6.35 -4.29 -16.50
CA VAL A 37 5.14 -4.92 -17.05
C VAL A 37 4.44 -4.06 -18.11
N GLY A 38 4.99 -2.91 -18.47
CA GLY A 38 4.43 -2.01 -19.48
C GLY A 38 3.12 -1.33 -19.06
N ALA A 39 2.95 -1.01 -17.77
CA ALA A 39 1.77 -0.30 -17.27
C ALA A 39 1.70 1.13 -17.82
N ASP A 40 0.50 1.64 -18.05
CA ASP A 40 0.28 3.05 -18.45
C ASP A 40 0.54 3.96 -17.23
N GLU A 41 1.72 4.61 -17.23
CA GLU A 41 2.11 5.55 -16.17
C GLU A 41 1.09 6.68 -15.98
N SER A 42 0.37 7.06 -17.01
CA SER A 42 -0.63 8.13 -16.93
C SER A 42 -1.93 7.72 -16.24
N VAL A 43 -2.08 6.43 -15.93
CA VAL A 43 -3.10 5.83 -15.07
C VAL A 43 -2.50 5.42 -13.73
N LEU A 44 -1.40 4.65 -13.76
CA LEU A 44 -0.78 4.06 -12.58
C LEU A 44 -0.30 5.12 -11.59
N LEU A 45 0.42 6.14 -12.05
CA LEU A 45 1.03 7.12 -11.15
C LEU A 45 0.01 8.06 -10.48
N PRO A 46 -1.05 8.55 -11.16
CA PRO A 46 -2.16 9.19 -10.49
C PRO A 46 -2.88 8.28 -9.48
N ALA A 47 -3.10 7.00 -9.82
CA ALA A 47 -3.71 6.05 -8.91
C ALA A 47 -2.85 5.85 -7.65
N ALA A 48 -1.54 5.69 -7.80
CA ALA A 48 -0.61 5.56 -6.67
C ALA A 48 -0.62 6.78 -5.74
N LEU A 49 -0.70 8.01 -6.28
CA LEU A 49 -0.76 9.21 -5.46
C LEU A 49 -2.08 9.39 -4.70
N LEU A 50 -3.18 8.84 -5.21
CA LEU A 50 -4.52 9.07 -4.68
C LEU A 50 -5.14 7.82 -4.01
N HIS A 51 -4.43 6.68 -3.94
CA HIS A 51 -5.04 5.41 -3.51
C HIS A 51 -5.61 5.47 -2.10
N ASP A 52 -4.96 6.15 -1.17
CA ASP A 52 -5.31 6.18 0.26
C ASP A 52 -6.06 7.47 0.71
N ILE A 53 -6.47 8.36 -0.21
CA ILE A 53 -7.20 9.60 0.16
C ILE A 53 -8.60 9.37 0.74
N GLY A 54 -9.11 8.15 0.68
CA GLY A 54 -10.35 7.71 1.33
C GLY A 54 -10.13 7.11 2.72
N ARG A 55 -8.91 7.08 3.23
CA ARG A 55 -8.58 6.45 4.51
C ARG A 55 -9.40 7.07 5.67
N GLY A 56 -9.87 6.22 6.59
CA GLY A 56 -10.78 6.60 7.68
C GLY A 56 -12.25 6.28 7.37
N GLU A 57 -12.60 5.90 6.13
CA GLU A 57 -13.93 5.42 5.78
C GLU A 57 -13.97 3.87 5.73
N GLU A 58 -15.12 3.26 6.01
CA GLU A 58 -15.29 1.80 6.08
C GLU A 58 -14.82 1.11 4.80
N ASN A 59 -15.14 1.67 3.62
CA ASN A 59 -14.72 1.18 2.31
C ASN A 59 -13.75 2.17 1.66
N HIS A 60 -12.57 2.37 2.29
CA HIS A 60 -11.64 3.45 1.96
C HIS A 60 -11.18 3.44 0.49
N ALA A 61 -10.98 2.28 -0.13
CA ALA A 61 -10.57 2.20 -1.53
C ALA A 61 -11.68 2.71 -2.46
N SER A 62 -12.95 2.35 -2.20
CA SER A 62 -14.08 2.86 -2.97
C SER A 62 -14.31 4.35 -2.73
N ALA A 63 -14.23 4.82 -1.49
CA ALA A 63 -14.34 6.23 -1.14
C ALA A 63 -13.20 7.06 -1.75
N GLY A 64 -11.97 6.53 -1.70
CA GLY A 64 -10.81 7.13 -2.35
C GLY A 64 -10.98 7.26 -3.86
N ALA A 65 -11.51 6.23 -4.52
CA ALA A 65 -11.81 6.26 -5.95
C ALA A 65 -12.81 7.37 -6.32
N GLU A 66 -13.88 7.55 -5.54
CA GLU A 66 -14.85 8.63 -5.79
C GLU A 66 -14.25 10.03 -5.56
N ARG A 67 -13.45 10.20 -4.50
CA ARG A 67 -12.72 11.46 -4.26
C ARG A 67 -11.72 11.75 -5.37
N ALA A 68 -10.98 10.73 -5.83
CA ALA A 68 -10.03 10.86 -6.92
C ALA A 68 -10.67 11.34 -8.22
N LYS A 69 -11.89 10.89 -8.56
CA LYS A 69 -12.64 11.38 -9.74
C LYS A 69 -12.80 12.90 -9.72
N SER A 70 -13.18 13.45 -8.57
CA SER A 70 -13.39 14.89 -8.41
C SER A 70 -12.09 15.69 -8.53
N ILE A 71 -10.99 15.19 -7.97
CA ILE A 71 -9.67 15.82 -8.06
C ILE A 71 -9.17 15.80 -9.51
N LEU A 72 -9.22 14.63 -10.16
CA LEU A 72 -8.74 14.47 -11.53
C LEU A 72 -9.55 15.31 -12.54
N LEU A 73 -10.87 15.43 -12.34
CA LEU A 73 -11.71 16.28 -13.16
C LEU A 73 -11.28 17.77 -13.06
N LYS A 74 -11.04 18.26 -11.84
CA LYS A 74 -10.54 19.64 -11.61
C LYS A 74 -9.16 19.88 -12.24
N LEU A 75 -8.34 18.83 -12.34
CA LEU A 75 -7.01 18.89 -12.96
C LEU A 75 -7.04 18.70 -14.48
N GLY A 76 -8.22 18.51 -15.09
CA GLY A 76 -8.41 18.44 -16.54
C GLY A 76 -8.11 17.08 -17.17
N PHE A 77 -8.16 16.00 -16.40
CA PHE A 77 -8.04 14.64 -16.94
C PHE A 77 -9.27 14.29 -17.79
N THR A 78 -9.09 13.45 -18.82
CA THR A 78 -10.21 12.95 -19.62
C THR A 78 -11.09 11.99 -18.83
N LYS A 79 -12.36 11.86 -19.22
CA LYS A 79 -13.31 10.95 -18.53
C LYS A 79 -12.82 9.50 -18.53
N GLU A 80 -12.24 9.05 -19.64
CA GLU A 80 -11.66 7.70 -19.78
C GLU A 80 -10.53 7.49 -18.77
N ARG A 81 -9.62 8.47 -18.68
CA ARG A 81 -8.48 8.41 -17.77
C ARG A 81 -8.92 8.43 -16.32
N ILE A 82 -9.88 9.30 -15.97
CA ILE A 82 -10.49 9.35 -14.64
C ILE A 82 -11.08 8.00 -14.26
N LYS A 83 -11.81 7.37 -15.18
CA LYS A 83 -12.40 6.05 -14.95
C LYS A 83 -11.32 5.01 -14.67
N MET A 84 -10.29 4.91 -15.50
CA MET A 84 -9.20 3.92 -15.33
C MET A 84 -8.46 4.09 -14.01
N VAL A 85 -8.16 5.33 -13.62
CA VAL A 85 -7.52 5.64 -12.33
C VAL A 85 -8.41 5.25 -11.15
N ALA A 86 -9.69 5.63 -11.20
CA ALA A 86 -10.64 5.30 -10.14
C ALA A 86 -10.88 3.79 -10.02
N ASP A 87 -10.97 3.09 -11.15
CA ASP A 87 -11.10 1.62 -11.15
C ASP A 87 -9.88 0.97 -10.48
N ALA A 88 -8.66 1.40 -10.78
CA ALA A 88 -7.45 0.89 -10.13
C ALA A 88 -7.43 1.17 -8.62
N ILE A 89 -7.82 2.38 -8.20
CA ILE A 89 -7.91 2.74 -6.77
C ILE A 89 -8.96 1.86 -6.08
N SER A 90 -10.13 1.65 -6.68
CA SER A 90 -11.25 0.95 -6.04
C SER A 90 -10.98 -0.50 -5.66
N VAL A 91 -9.92 -1.11 -6.20
CA VAL A 91 -9.57 -2.53 -6.01
C VAL A 91 -8.17 -2.74 -5.42
N HIS A 92 -7.46 -1.66 -5.02
CA HIS A 92 -6.07 -1.79 -4.55
C HIS A 92 -5.97 -2.49 -3.20
N SER A 93 -6.96 -2.26 -2.32
CA SER A 93 -6.89 -2.68 -0.93
C SER A 93 -7.08 -4.19 -0.76
N PHE A 94 -6.10 -4.82 -0.12
CA PHE A 94 -6.18 -6.21 0.28
C PHE A 94 -7.37 -6.49 1.22
N SER A 95 -7.67 -5.59 2.15
CA SER A 95 -8.73 -5.78 3.14
C SER A 95 -10.14 -5.85 2.51
N GLU A 96 -10.35 -5.24 1.36
CA GLU A 96 -11.64 -5.28 0.64
C GLU A 96 -11.80 -6.51 -0.26
N ARG A 97 -10.78 -7.37 -0.37
CA ARG A 97 -10.78 -8.65 -1.10
C ARG A 97 -11.28 -8.55 -2.55
N LYS A 98 -11.10 -7.39 -3.19
CA LYS A 98 -11.43 -7.18 -4.60
C LYS A 98 -10.29 -7.65 -5.49
N ILE A 99 -10.64 -8.16 -6.67
CA ILE A 99 -9.65 -8.67 -7.63
C ILE A 99 -9.21 -7.53 -8.56
N ALA A 100 -7.91 -7.28 -8.63
CA ALA A 100 -7.33 -6.35 -9.60
C ALA A 100 -7.25 -7.01 -10.98
N VAL A 101 -7.86 -6.38 -11.99
CA VAL A 101 -7.93 -6.93 -13.36
C VAL A 101 -6.93 -6.24 -14.29
N SER A 102 -6.90 -4.90 -14.30
CA SER A 102 -5.96 -4.17 -15.16
C SER A 102 -4.51 -4.28 -14.65
N VAL A 103 -3.55 -4.08 -15.54
CA VAL A 103 -2.12 -4.10 -15.19
C VAL A 103 -1.81 -3.06 -14.12
N GLU A 104 -2.35 -1.84 -14.26
CA GLU A 104 -2.16 -0.73 -13.32
C GLU A 104 -2.74 -1.06 -11.93
N ALA A 105 -3.93 -1.67 -11.88
CA ALA A 105 -4.56 -2.10 -10.63
C ALA A 105 -3.73 -3.18 -9.92
N ARG A 106 -3.19 -4.14 -10.67
CA ARG A 106 -2.31 -5.21 -10.14
C ARG A 106 -1.02 -4.63 -9.58
N VAL A 107 -0.36 -3.75 -10.33
CA VAL A 107 0.88 -3.10 -9.91
C VAL A 107 0.65 -2.22 -8.67
N LEU A 108 -0.45 -1.45 -8.63
CA LEU A 108 -0.79 -0.63 -7.46
C LEU A 108 -1.03 -1.49 -6.22
N SER A 109 -1.81 -2.56 -6.36
CA SER A 109 -2.08 -3.51 -5.27
C SER A 109 -0.81 -4.19 -4.77
N ASP A 110 0.11 -4.55 -5.66
CA ASP A 110 1.40 -5.14 -5.31
C ASP A 110 2.30 -4.13 -4.58
N ALA A 111 2.37 -2.90 -5.09
CA ALA A 111 3.17 -1.84 -4.48
C ALA A 111 2.71 -1.49 -3.06
N ASP A 112 1.40 -1.44 -2.84
CA ASP A 112 0.81 -1.20 -1.51
C ASP A 112 1.12 -2.34 -0.54
N LYS A 113 0.93 -3.59 -0.95
CA LYS A 113 1.27 -4.78 -0.15
C LYS A 113 2.77 -4.84 0.19
N LEU A 114 3.63 -4.50 -0.76
CA LEU A 114 5.07 -4.47 -0.53
C LEU A 114 5.46 -3.46 0.55
N ASP A 115 4.79 -2.32 0.68
CA ASP A 115 5.08 -1.33 1.73
C ASP A 115 4.69 -1.82 3.15
N ALA A 116 3.87 -2.88 3.24
CA ALA A 116 3.55 -3.56 4.49
C ALA A 116 4.56 -4.66 4.87
N LEU A 117 5.59 -4.90 4.07
CA LEU A 117 6.57 -5.97 4.27
C LEU A 117 7.99 -5.45 4.51
N GLY A 118 8.83 -6.31 5.11
CA GLY A 118 10.24 -6.02 5.39
C GLY A 118 10.43 -5.03 6.53
N ALA A 119 11.57 -4.35 6.55
CA ALA A 119 11.92 -3.41 7.62
C ALA A 119 10.94 -2.23 7.72
N VAL A 120 10.46 -1.73 6.58
CA VAL A 120 9.43 -0.68 6.53
C VAL A 120 8.11 -1.22 7.10
N GLY A 121 7.72 -2.44 6.75
CA GLY A 121 6.54 -3.11 7.28
C GLY A 121 6.60 -3.29 8.80
N ILE A 122 7.75 -3.71 9.35
CA ILE A 122 7.96 -3.81 10.80
C ILE A 122 7.78 -2.46 11.49
N TYR A 123 8.43 -1.39 10.96
CA TYR A 123 8.27 -0.04 11.47
C TYR A 123 6.80 0.42 11.47
N ARG A 124 6.09 0.19 10.36
CA ARG A 124 4.67 0.53 10.23
C ARG A 124 3.78 -0.26 11.20
N ALA A 125 4.05 -1.56 11.36
CA ALA A 125 3.31 -2.41 12.30
C ALA A 125 3.52 -1.96 13.76
N ALA A 126 4.75 -1.58 14.14
CA ALA A 126 5.05 -1.04 15.46
C ALA A 126 4.37 0.32 15.70
N ALA A 127 4.42 1.22 14.73
CA ALA A 127 3.74 2.51 14.79
C ALA A 127 2.22 2.32 14.95
N TYR A 128 1.62 1.43 14.16
CA TYR A 128 0.19 1.11 14.23
C TYR A 128 -0.19 0.52 15.61
N SER A 129 0.64 -0.37 16.15
CA SER A 129 0.40 -0.91 17.49
C SER A 129 0.42 0.18 18.56
N GLY A 130 1.33 1.15 18.43
CA GLY A 130 1.35 2.32 19.32
C GLY A 130 0.13 3.22 19.17
N GLU A 131 -0.32 3.48 17.95
CA GLU A 131 -1.53 4.27 17.65
C GLU A 131 -2.79 3.61 18.25
N GLU A 132 -2.89 2.28 18.18
CA GLU A 132 -4.02 1.49 18.67
C GLU A 132 -3.87 1.01 20.13
N SER A 133 -2.81 1.42 20.82
CA SER A 133 -2.50 0.98 22.21
C SER A 133 -2.41 -0.54 22.38
N ARG A 134 -1.87 -1.24 21.37
CA ARG A 134 -1.68 -2.69 21.37
C ARG A 134 -0.39 -3.09 22.06
N GLY A 135 -0.43 -4.21 22.79
CA GLY A 135 0.73 -4.79 23.41
C GLY A 135 1.62 -5.60 22.46
N MET A 136 2.71 -6.17 23.01
CA MET A 136 3.68 -6.95 22.23
C MET A 136 3.04 -8.22 21.63
N GLU A 137 2.17 -8.89 22.35
CA GLU A 137 1.49 -10.10 21.88
C GLU A 137 0.62 -9.80 20.64
N GLU A 138 -0.18 -8.74 20.69
CA GLU A 138 -1.02 -8.32 19.55
C GLU A 138 -0.18 -7.81 18.37
N PHE A 139 0.96 -7.17 18.66
CA PHE A 139 1.93 -6.78 17.64
C PHE A 139 2.48 -8.00 16.91
N VAL A 140 2.92 -9.05 17.62
CA VAL A 140 3.42 -10.30 17.02
C VAL A 140 2.31 -11.03 16.26
N ALA A 141 1.12 -11.15 16.87
CA ALA A 141 -0.03 -11.79 16.22
C ALA A 141 -0.37 -11.14 14.86
N HIS A 142 -0.26 -9.81 14.76
CA HIS A 142 -0.50 -9.09 13.51
C HIS A 142 0.38 -9.56 12.33
N PHE A 143 1.62 -9.99 12.60
CA PHE A 143 2.48 -10.56 11.56
C PHE A 143 1.92 -11.88 11.04
N HIS A 144 1.52 -12.78 11.94
CA HIS A 144 1.02 -14.11 11.56
C HIS A 144 -0.36 -14.03 10.94
N ASP A 145 -1.26 -13.23 11.50
CA ASP A 145 -2.66 -13.15 11.06
C ASP A 145 -2.84 -12.37 9.74
N LYS A 146 -1.87 -11.52 9.38
CA LYS A 146 -2.04 -10.64 8.24
C LYS A 146 -0.81 -10.48 7.36
N LEU A 147 0.34 -10.07 7.90
CA LEU A 147 1.44 -9.59 7.07
C LEU A 147 2.13 -10.74 6.32
N LEU A 148 2.35 -11.87 6.97
CA LEU A 148 2.96 -13.05 6.35
C LEU A 148 2.02 -13.77 5.37
N GLU A 149 0.69 -13.60 5.53
CA GLU A 149 -0.32 -14.12 4.59
C GLU A 149 -0.31 -13.40 3.23
N LEU A 150 0.37 -12.24 3.14
CA LEU A 150 0.47 -11.51 1.87
C LEU A 150 1.35 -12.23 0.83
N SER A 151 2.16 -13.24 1.23
CA SER A 151 3.11 -13.93 0.37
C SER A 151 2.52 -14.41 -0.96
N ASP A 152 1.31 -14.98 -0.94
CA ASP A 152 0.68 -15.64 -2.08
C ASP A 152 -0.24 -14.72 -2.89
N LEU A 153 -0.28 -13.43 -2.55
CA LEU A 153 -1.28 -12.48 -3.06
C LEU A 153 -0.73 -11.45 -4.05
N PHE A 154 0.49 -11.65 -4.51
CA PHE A 154 1.12 -10.76 -5.50
C PHE A 154 0.77 -11.17 -6.92
N TYR A 155 0.51 -10.18 -7.76
CA TYR A 155 0.15 -10.36 -9.17
C TYR A 155 1.36 -10.44 -10.09
N THR A 156 2.40 -9.62 -9.81
CA THR A 156 3.58 -9.52 -10.67
C THR A 156 4.74 -10.33 -10.10
N GLU A 157 5.57 -10.90 -11.00
CA GLU A 157 6.72 -11.73 -10.61
C GLU A 157 7.75 -10.95 -9.79
N ASP A 158 8.07 -9.71 -10.24
CA ASP A 158 9.04 -8.88 -9.54
C ASP A 158 8.57 -8.53 -8.13
N ALA A 159 7.27 -8.25 -7.95
CA ALA A 159 6.72 -8.00 -6.63
C ALA A 159 6.78 -9.24 -5.73
N ARG A 160 6.57 -10.43 -6.30
CA ARG A 160 6.67 -11.71 -5.58
C ARG A 160 8.09 -11.95 -5.07
N LEU A 161 9.09 -11.78 -5.95
CA LEU A 161 10.51 -11.90 -5.56
C LEU A 161 10.91 -10.88 -4.49
N MET A 162 10.43 -9.63 -4.61
CA MET A 162 10.66 -8.61 -3.58
C MET A 162 10.00 -8.98 -2.25
N ALA A 163 8.79 -9.53 -2.30
CA ALA A 163 8.05 -9.96 -1.11
C ALA A 163 8.73 -11.11 -0.38
N GLU A 164 9.25 -12.11 -1.09
CA GLU A 164 9.99 -13.23 -0.52
C GLU A 164 11.18 -12.75 0.34
N ASN A 165 11.99 -11.84 -0.20
CA ASN A 165 13.10 -11.24 0.53
C ASN A 165 12.64 -10.49 1.78
N ARG A 166 11.57 -9.69 1.68
CA ARG A 166 11.04 -8.91 2.79
C ARG A 166 10.43 -9.79 3.87
N ILE A 167 9.72 -10.84 3.49
CA ILE A 167 9.12 -11.83 4.41
C ILE A 167 10.21 -12.64 5.12
N SER A 168 11.26 -13.05 4.41
CA SER A 168 12.41 -13.73 5.04
C SER A 168 13.03 -12.87 6.14
N PHE A 169 13.21 -11.57 5.89
CA PHE A 169 13.69 -10.63 6.89
C PHE A 169 12.72 -10.50 8.09
N MET A 170 11.41 -10.43 7.83
CA MET A 170 10.41 -10.36 8.91
C MET A 170 10.40 -11.62 9.78
N ARG A 171 10.55 -12.79 9.19
CA ARG A 171 10.66 -14.05 9.95
C ARG A 171 11.89 -14.04 10.85
N ALA A 172 13.06 -13.68 10.32
CA ALA A 172 14.28 -13.55 11.14
C ALA A 172 14.14 -12.54 12.28
N TYR A 173 13.43 -11.42 12.04
CA TYR A 173 13.10 -10.45 13.09
C TYR A 173 12.22 -11.07 14.18
N LEU A 174 11.18 -11.82 13.80
CA LEU A 174 10.27 -12.45 14.76
C LEU A 174 10.99 -13.56 15.58
N ASP A 175 11.87 -14.33 14.94
CA ASP A 175 12.70 -15.33 15.62
C ASP A 175 13.58 -14.67 16.69
N GLN A 176 14.28 -13.58 16.33
CA GLN A 176 15.11 -12.82 17.27
C GLN A 176 14.27 -12.22 18.39
N LEU A 177 13.12 -11.62 18.07
CA LEU A 177 12.21 -11.06 19.08
C LEU A 177 11.71 -12.13 20.05
N GLY A 178 11.41 -13.35 19.57
CA GLY A 178 11.00 -14.48 20.37
C GLY A 178 12.09 -14.88 21.39
N LEU A 179 13.35 -14.98 20.95
CA LEU A 179 14.49 -15.28 21.83
C LEU A 179 14.67 -14.22 22.93
N GLU A 180 14.53 -12.94 22.58
CA GLU A 180 14.65 -11.85 23.56
C GLU A 180 13.50 -11.86 24.59
N LEU A 181 12.28 -12.18 24.17
CA LEU A 181 11.13 -12.28 25.06
C LEU A 181 11.20 -13.49 25.99
N SER A 182 11.78 -14.61 25.55
CA SER A 182 12.03 -15.80 26.38
C SER A 182 13.28 -15.69 27.24
N GLN A 183 14.09 -14.63 27.07
CA GLN A 183 15.41 -14.46 27.75
C GLN A 183 16.43 -15.55 27.36
N GLU A 184 16.31 -16.08 26.14
CA GLU A 184 17.22 -17.09 25.58
C GLU A 184 18.25 -16.48 24.60
N ALA A 185 18.22 -15.15 24.40
CA ALA A 185 19.08 -14.42 23.46
C ALA A 185 20.43 -14.02 24.10
#